data_e16f9bcc90cdcb823fe71b94f729bf93
#
_entry.id   e16f9bcc90cdcb823fe71b94f729bf93
#
_cell.length_a   1.000
_cell.length_b   1.000
_cell.length_c   1.000
_cell.angle_alpha   90.00
_cell.angle_beta   90.00
_cell.angle_gamma   90.00
#
_symmetry.space_group_name_H-M   'P 1'
#
loop_
_entity.id
_entity.type
_entity.pdbx_description
1 polymer ?
#
loop_
_entity_poly.entity_id
_entity_poly.type
_entity_poly.pdbx_seq_one_letter_code
_entity_poly.pdbx_strand_id
1 'polypeptide(L)'
;MNHRHFIMLGFSALLLAGCGKSGPEAKPSRGVIAASLLTLQNPFFKVIGDNIASEAQKQGYETLVVSADNDVARQSNQVKDFIVKKAAAIILSPADSKAIVPVIQEANAAGIPVFTVDIPCQEPGVKIVTQVATDNFDGGRQAAKAMIEALAGRGGKIGVLDLKQVESCILRVKGFKEVLDQHNATAAVKIEVVSELDGGGAKDKGYKAAEDMLQAHPDMIGIFAINDPSALGARGALEKAGRADKVVIIGFDGQPEGKQAIKEGKIYADPIQFPDKMGQEVVKAFIQHLKGADVPPQMLIPTELYRKADGEKDASLKQ
;
A
#
# COMPACT_ATOMS: atom_id res chain seq x y z
N MET A 1 -80.75 45.40 39.29
CA MET A 1 -80.73 45.39 37.82
C MET A 1 -79.29 45.52 37.46
N ASN A 2 -78.66 44.47 36.94
CA ASN A 2 -77.24 44.25 36.91
C ASN A 2 -76.66 44.63 35.56
N HIS A 3 -75.66 45.53 35.53
CA HIS A 3 -74.85 45.75 34.36
C HIS A 3 -73.53 44.96 34.50
N ARG A 4 -73.32 43.99 33.62
CA ARG A 4 -72.07 43.27 33.48
C ARG A 4 -71.21 43.92 32.38
N HIS A 5 -70.09 44.43 32.78
CA HIS A 5 -69.05 44.92 31.87
C HIS A 5 -68.23 43.74 31.35
N PHE A 6 -68.12 43.65 30.04
CA PHE A 6 -67.25 42.71 29.35
C PHE A 6 -65.93 43.39 29.01
N ILE A 7 -64.85 42.90 29.62
CA ILE A 7 -63.49 43.40 29.31
C ILE A 7 -62.94 42.48 28.24
N MET A 8 -62.67 43.00 27.05
CA MET A 8 -61.93 42.35 25.98
C MET A 8 -60.44 42.49 26.22
N LEU A 9 -59.73 41.37 26.52
CA LEU A 9 -58.26 41.30 26.52
C LEU A 9 -57.78 40.98 25.07
N GLY A 10 -57.11 41.93 24.45
CA GLY A 10 -56.44 41.72 23.20
C GLY A 10 -55.12 40.95 23.40
N PHE A 11 -55.06 39.81 22.76
CA PHE A 11 -53.81 39.03 22.69
C PHE A 11 -52.98 39.48 21.48
N SER A 12 -51.90 40.26 21.72
CA SER A 12 -50.95 40.61 20.66
C SER A 12 -49.96 39.43 20.50
N ALA A 13 -50.10 38.70 19.39
CA ALA A 13 -49.14 37.66 19.00
C ALA A 13 -47.88 38.31 18.40
N LEU A 14 -46.78 38.29 19.13
CA LEU A 14 -45.45 38.61 18.61
C LEU A 14 -44.95 37.47 17.72
N LEU A 15 -44.97 37.67 16.42
CA LEU A 15 -44.30 36.80 15.44
C LEU A 15 -42.78 37.05 15.52
N LEU A 16 -42.06 36.20 16.24
CA LEU A 16 -40.61 36.10 16.15
C LEU A 16 -40.22 35.42 14.84
N ALA A 17 -39.90 36.22 13.82
CA ALA A 17 -39.25 35.73 12.60
C ALA A 17 -37.78 35.36 12.95
N GLY A 18 -37.58 34.09 13.30
CA GLY A 18 -36.25 33.52 13.42
C GLY A 18 -35.62 33.33 12.05
N CYS A 19 -34.73 34.26 11.62
CA CYS A 19 -33.83 34.06 10.51
C CYS A 19 -32.79 32.96 10.90
N GLY A 20 -33.16 31.70 10.75
CA GLY A 20 -32.22 30.60 10.73
C GLY A 20 -31.41 30.72 9.43
N LYS A 21 -30.13 31.10 9.51
CA LYS A 21 -29.18 30.90 8.42
C LYS A 21 -29.06 29.35 8.28
N SER A 22 -29.77 28.80 7.30
CA SER A 22 -29.49 27.45 6.80
C SER A 22 -28.06 27.46 6.27
N GLY A 23 -27.13 26.81 6.99
CA GLY A 23 -25.83 26.49 6.45
C GLY A 23 -26.02 25.69 5.14
N PRO A 24 -24.99 25.63 4.28
CA PRO A 24 -25.11 24.89 3.03
C PRO A 24 -25.59 23.48 3.31
N GLU A 25 -26.76 23.10 2.82
CA GLU A 25 -27.25 21.73 2.88
C GLU A 25 -26.19 20.81 2.24
N ALA A 26 -25.66 19.88 3.04
CA ALA A 26 -24.75 18.88 2.53
C ALA A 26 -25.49 18.07 1.45
N LYS A 27 -24.94 18.06 0.23
CA LYS A 27 -25.51 17.24 -0.85
C LYS A 27 -25.60 15.79 -0.37
N PRO A 28 -26.71 15.08 -0.62
CA PRO A 28 -26.83 13.69 -0.24
C PRO A 28 -25.69 12.86 -0.86
N SER A 29 -25.12 11.96 -0.07
CA SER A 29 -24.07 11.04 -0.51
C SER A 29 -24.57 10.19 -1.69
N ARG A 30 -23.69 9.96 -2.66
CA ARG A 30 -23.94 9.07 -3.81
C ARG A 30 -23.79 7.58 -3.43
N GLY A 31 -23.38 7.29 -2.22
CA GLY A 31 -23.14 5.95 -1.68
C GLY A 31 -21.78 5.85 -1.01
N VAL A 32 -21.42 4.64 -0.58
CA VAL A 32 -20.20 4.37 0.17
C VAL A 32 -19.23 3.56 -0.71
N ILE A 33 -18.00 4.05 -0.88
CA ILE A 33 -16.87 3.26 -1.37
C ILE A 33 -16.23 2.60 -0.15
N ALA A 34 -16.20 1.27 -0.13
CA ALA A 34 -15.62 0.51 0.97
C ALA A 34 -14.23 -0.02 0.58
N ALA A 35 -13.24 0.21 1.44
CA ALA A 35 -11.87 -0.24 1.22
C ALA A 35 -11.37 -1.08 2.40
N SER A 36 -10.85 -2.28 2.12
CA SER A 36 -10.12 -3.10 3.09
C SER A 36 -8.67 -3.21 2.64
N LEU A 37 -7.79 -2.58 3.40
CA LEU A 37 -6.36 -2.50 3.12
C LEU A 37 -5.60 -3.53 3.96
N LEU A 38 -4.48 -4.03 3.46
CA LEU A 38 -3.66 -5.07 4.11
C LEU A 38 -3.43 -4.77 5.60
N THR A 39 -2.98 -3.55 5.90
CA THR A 39 -2.77 -3.07 7.27
C THR A 39 -2.72 -1.54 7.28
N LEU A 40 -3.17 -0.91 8.37
CA LEU A 40 -2.97 0.53 8.59
C LEU A 40 -1.82 0.83 9.57
N GLN A 41 -1.15 -0.21 10.08
CA GLN A 41 0.06 -0.05 10.90
C GLN A 41 1.26 0.37 10.06
N ASN A 42 1.31 -0.05 8.78
CA ASN A 42 2.28 0.46 7.82
C ASN A 42 1.75 1.78 7.22
N PRO A 43 2.46 2.92 7.38
CA PRO A 43 2.05 4.23 6.87
C PRO A 43 1.76 4.26 5.37
N PHE A 44 2.38 3.38 4.59
CA PHE A 44 2.15 3.25 3.16
C PHE A 44 0.67 3.04 2.82
N PHE A 45 0.00 2.11 3.49
CA PHE A 45 -1.43 1.84 3.28
C PHE A 45 -2.32 2.94 3.82
N LYS A 46 -1.87 3.66 4.87
CA LYS A 46 -2.60 4.83 5.35
C LYS A 46 -2.64 5.92 4.28
N VAL A 47 -1.54 6.18 3.59
CA VAL A 47 -1.50 7.16 2.48
C VAL A 47 -2.47 6.75 1.36
N ILE A 48 -2.52 5.47 0.99
CA ILE A 48 -3.50 4.95 0.02
C ILE A 48 -4.93 5.26 0.51
N GLY A 49 -5.26 4.89 1.74
CA GLY A 49 -6.59 5.07 2.32
C GLY A 49 -7.03 6.53 2.40
N ASP A 50 -6.13 7.42 2.83
CA ASP A 50 -6.39 8.85 2.91
C ASP A 50 -6.65 9.44 1.50
N ASN A 51 -5.94 8.99 0.47
CA ASN A 51 -6.13 9.45 -0.91
C ASN A 51 -7.39 8.84 -1.55
N ILE A 52 -7.76 7.59 -1.23
CA ILE A 52 -9.08 7.03 -1.59
C ILE A 52 -10.18 7.91 -1.01
N ALA A 53 -10.12 8.24 0.29
CA ALA A 53 -11.12 9.04 0.97
C ALA A 53 -11.23 10.45 0.37
N SER A 54 -10.10 11.11 0.17
CA SER A 54 -10.04 12.46 -0.42
C SER A 54 -10.61 12.50 -1.83
N GLU A 55 -10.23 11.54 -2.69
CA GLU A 55 -10.71 11.52 -4.08
C GLU A 55 -12.18 11.13 -4.17
N ALA A 56 -12.64 10.18 -3.34
CA ALA A 56 -14.05 9.80 -3.25
C ALA A 56 -14.95 10.97 -2.81
N GLN A 57 -14.50 11.75 -1.84
CA GLN A 57 -15.21 12.94 -1.36
C GLN A 57 -15.41 13.97 -2.48
N LYS A 58 -14.41 14.21 -3.33
CA LYS A 58 -14.53 15.11 -4.49
C LYS A 58 -15.61 14.65 -5.47
N GLN A 59 -15.87 13.35 -5.53
CA GLN A 59 -16.88 12.73 -6.39
C GLN A 59 -18.25 12.58 -5.71
N GLY A 60 -18.39 13.02 -4.44
CA GLY A 60 -19.64 12.99 -3.68
C GLY A 60 -19.93 11.63 -3.05
N TYR A 61 -18.92 10.77 -2.86
CA TYR A 61 -19.03 9.48 -2.15
C TYR A 61 -18.50 9.60 -0.73
N GLU A 62 -19.12 8.86 0.19
CA GLU A 62 -18.53 8.55 1.48
C GLU A 62 -17.56 7.37 1.36
N THR A 63 -16.67 7.21 2.34
CA THR A 63 -15.71 6.11 2.36
C THR A 63 -15.75 5.37 3.69
N LEU A 64 -15.58 4.05 3.61
CA LEU A 64 -15.32 3.19 4.76
C LEU A 64 -13.98 2.50 4.52
N VAL A 65 -12.90 3.02 5.12
CA VAL A 65 -11.56 2.44 5.03
C VAL A 65 -11.26 1.67 6.31
N VAL A 66 -10.94 0.38 6.18
CA VAL A 66 -10.63 -0.49 7.32
C VAL A 66 -9.32 -1.26 7.11
N SER A 67 -8.71 -1.68 8.21
CA SER A 67 -7.50 -2.49 8.25
C SER A 67 -7.81 -3.97 8.35
N ALA A 68 -7.24 -4.77 7.47
CA ALA A 68 -7.28 -6.24 7.60
C ALA A 68 -6.29 -6.76 8.65
N ASP A 69 -5.29 -5.95 9.05
CA ASP A 69 -4.24 -6.30 10.00
C ASP A 69 -3.49 -7.60 9.63
N ASN A 70 -3.24 -7.81 8.34
CA ASN A 70 -2.63 -9.01 7.75
C ASN A 70 -3.43 -10.30 8.02
N ASP A 71 -4.73 -10.21 8.30
CA ASP A 71 -5.62 -11.33 8.62
C ASP A 71 -6.64 -11.54 7.50
N VAL A 72 -6.50 -12.68 6.79
CA VAL A 72 -7.37 -13.09 5.68
C VAL A 72 -8.81 -13.29 6.13
N ALA A 73 -9.04 -13.87 7.31
CA ALA A 73 -10.38 -14.13 7.82
C ALA A 73 -11.08 -12.82 8.20
N ARG A 74 -10.35 -11.89 8.82
CA ARG A 74 -10.83 -10.52 9.10
C ARG A 74 -11.20 -9.82 7.79
N GLN A 75 -10.31 -9.85 6.79
CA GLN A 75 -10.58 -9.21 5.51
C GLN A 75 -11.81 -9.79 4.82
N SER A 76 -11.97 -11.12 4.83
CA SER A 76 -13.15 -11.78 4.28
C SER A 76 -14.45 -11.34 4.98
N ASN A 77 -14.45 -11.23 6.31
CA ASN A 77 -15.60 -10.72 7.06
C ASN A 77 -15.91 -9.26 6.74
N GLN A 78 -14.88 -8.41 6.59
CA GLN A 78 -15.06 -7.01 6.18
C GLN A 78 -15.74 -6.91 4.80
N VAL A 79 -15.31 -7.72 3.84
CA VAL A 79 -15.93 -7.72 2.50
C VAL A 79 -17.40 -8.18 2.58
N LYS A 80 -17.73 -9.19 3.40
CA LYS A 80 -19.12 -9.61 3.62
C LYS A 80 -19.97 -8.49 4.24
N ASP A 81 -19.41 -7.73 5.18
CA ASP A 81 -20.05 -6.55 5.74
C ASP A 81 -20.28 -5.46 4.68
N PHE A 82 -19.34 -5.25 3.77
CA PHE A 82 -19.48 -4.32 2.66
C PHE A 82 -20.61 -4.73 1.70
N ILE A 83 -20.74 -6.03 1.44
CA ILE A 83 -21.83 -6.59 0.64
C ILE A 83 -23.19 -6.33 1.31
N VAL A 84 -23.32 -6.61 2.61
CA VAL A 84 -24.55 -6.35 3.39
C VAL A 84 -24.91 -4.86 3.37
N LYS A 85 -23.93 -3.98 3.48
CA LYS A 85 -24.10 -2.52 3.42
C LYS A 85 -24.36 -1.98 2.01
N LYS A 86 -24.35 -2.84 0.99
CA LYS A 86 -24.53 -2.47 -0.43
C LYS A 86 -23.56 -1.37 -0.86
N ALA A 87 -22.26 -1.56 -0.59
CA ALA A 87 -21.23 -0.62 -1.00
C ALA A 87 -21.33 -0.35 -2.51
N ALA A 88 -21.10 0.90 -2.91
CA ALA A 88 -21.09 1.29 -4.33
C ALA A 88 -19.90 0.69 -5.08
N ALA A 89 -18.78 0.44 -4.39
CA ALA A 89 -17.62 -0.29 -4.85
C ALA A 89 -16.86 -0.88 -3.65
N ILE A 90 -16.12 -1.95 -3.91
CA ILE A 90 -15.18 -2.55 -2.96
C ILE A 90 -13.77 -2.40 -3.52
N ILE A 91 -12.86 -1.80 -2.73
CA ILE A 91 -11.44 -1.66 -3.03
C ILE A 91 -10.66 -2.52 -2.06
N LEU A 92 -9.77 -3.37 -2.56
CA LEU A 92 -9.00 -4.32 -1.74
C LEU A 92 -7.49 -4.16 -1.95
N SER A 93 -6.73 -4.16 -0.84
CA SER A 93 -5.33 -4.61 -0.85
C SER A 93 -5.33 -5.97 -0.16
N PRO A 94 -5.31 -7.08 -0.90
CA PRO A 94 -5.43 -8.43 -0.34
C PRO A 94 -4.38 -8.75 0.74
N ALA A 95 -4.82 -9.33 1.86
CA ALA A 95 -3.91 -9.90 2.88
C ALA A 95 -3.21 -11.17 2.36
N ASP A 96 -3.86 -11.85 1.42
CA ASP A 96 -3.32 -12.95 0.63
C ASP A 96 -3.97 -12.92 -0.75
N SER A 97 -3.16 -12.86 -1.80
CA SER A 97 -3.64 -12.67 -3.18
C SER A 97 -4.46 -13.85 -3.72
N LYS A 98 -4.32 -15.05 -3.12
CA LYS A 98 -5.06 -16.27 -3.49
C LYS A 98 -6.26 -16.50 -2.58
N ALA A 99 -6.05 -16.40 -1.28
CA ALA A 99 -7.09 -16.68 -0.29
C ALA A 99 -8.26 -15.66 -0.31
N ILE A 100 -8.07 -14.50 -0.95
CA ILE A 100 -9.12 -13.49 -1.12
C ILE A 100 -10.18 -13.87 -2.18
N VAL A 101 -9.89 -14.82 -3.06
CA VAL A 101 -10.74 -15.20 -4.19
C VAL A 101 -12.21 -15.51 -3.81
N PRO A 102 -12.51 -16.35 -2.80
CA PRO A 102 -13.89 -16.68 -2.47
C PRO A 102 -14.74 -15.47 -2.15
N VAL A 103 -14.21 -14.53 -1.38
CA VAL A 103 -14.99 -13.35 -0.97
C VAL A 103 -15.12 -12.31 -2.09
N ILE A 104 -14.17 -12.25 -3.03
CA ILE A 104 -14.34 -11.47 -4.28
C ILE A 104 -15.48 -12.08 -5.11
N GLN A 105 -15.58 -13.41 -5.20
CA GLN A 105 -16.67 -14.09 -5.90
C GLN A 105 -18.03 -13.78 -5.25
N GLU A 106 -18.11 -13.73 -3.92
CA GLU A 106 -19.32 -13.32 -3.20
C GLU A 106 -19.71 -11.87 -3.56
N ALA A 107 -18.76 -10.94 -3.60
CA ALA A 107 -19.00 -9.55 -4.00
C ALA A 107 -19.46 -9.45 -5.47
N ASN A 108 -18.84 -10.22 -6.36
CA ASN A 108 -19.22 -10.29 -7.78
C ASN A 108 -20.65 -10.85 -7.95
N ALA A 109 -21.01 -11.89 -7.19
CA ALA A 109 -22.38 -12.45 -7.20
C ALA A 109 -23.42 -11.45 -6.68
N ALA A 110 -23.05 -10.57 -5.76
CA ALA A 110 -23.86 -9.47 -5.27
C ALA A 110 -23.95 -8.27 -6.25
N GLY A 111 -23.25 -8.32 -7.38
CA GLY A 111 -23.24 -7.26 -8.37
C GLY A 111 -22.43 -6.02 -7.99
N ILE A 112 -21.56 -6.12 -6.96
CA ILE A 112 -20.73 -5.00 -6.51
C ILE A 112 -19.39 -5.02 -7.28
N PRO A 113 -19.00 -3.91 -7.93
CA PRO A 113 -17.73 -3.84 -8.63
C PRO A 113 -16.56 -3.87 -7.64
N VAL A 114 -15.58 -4.73 -7.94
CA VAL A 114 -14.37 -4.93 -7.13
C VAL A 114 -13.16 -4.35 -7.86
N PHE A 115 -12.30 -3.68 -7.12
CA PHE A 115 -11.03 -3.12 -7.54
C PHE A 115 -9.93 -3.61 -6.61
N THR A 116 -8.70 -3.76 -7.08
CA THR A 116 -7.56 -3.92 -6.19
C THR A 116 -6.64 -2.69 -6.25
N VAL A 117 -5.97 -2.41 -5.15
CA VAL A 117 -4.99 -1.34 -5.05
C VAL A 117 -3.73 -1.88 -4.37
N ASP A 118 -2.56 -1.56 -4.92
CA ASP A 118 -1.22 -1.99 -4.49
C ASP A 118 -0.98 -3.50 -4.66
N ILE A 119 -1.80 -4.35 -4.05
CA ILE A 119 -1.66 -5.81 -4.10
C ILE A 119 -2.68 -6.39 -5.08
N PRO A 120 -2.24 -6.92 -6.22
CA PRO A 120 -3.16 -7.52 -7.18
C PRO A 120 -3.61 -8.93 -6.75
N CYS A 121 -4.75 -9.36 -7.29
CA CYS A 121 -5.19 -10.74 -7.31
C CYS A 121 -5.26 -11.19 -8.77
N GLN A 122 -4.36 -12.08 -9.18
CA GLN A 122 -4.25 -12.57 -10.56
C GLN A 122 -4.91 -13.96 -10.75
N GLU A 123 -5.60 -14.44 -9.72
CA GLU A 123 -6.23 -15.76 -9.75
C GLU A 123 -7.45 -15.77 -10.68
N PRO A 124 -7.69 -16.90 -11.37
CA PRO A 124 -8.85 -17.05 -12.25
C PRO A 124 -10.17 -17.12 -11.46
N GLY A 125 -11.27 -16.84 -12.12
CA GLY A 125 -12.61 -17.00 -11.57
C GLY A 125 -13.12 -15.82 -10.74
N VAL A 126 -12.42 -14.70 -10.72
CA VAL A 126 -12.86 -13.42 -10.14
C VAL A 126 -13.04 -12.36 -11.21
N LYS A 127 -13.97 -11.43 -10.96
CA LYS A 127 -14.14 -10.23 -11.79
C LYS A 127 -13.64 -9.02 -11.00
N ILE A 128 -12.46 -8.51 -11.40
CA ILE A 128 -11.88 -7.27 -10.88
C ILE A 128 -11.93 -6.27 -12.03
N VAL A 129 -12.53 -5.09 -11.80
CA VAL A 129 -12.69 -4.06 -12.85
C VAL A 129 -11.33 -3.57 -13.32
N THR A 130 -10.45 -3.24 -12.36
CA THR A 130 -9.04 -2.94 -12.61
C THR A 130 -8.21 -3.17 -11.36
N GLN A 131 -6.94 -3.38 -11.57
CA GLN A 131 -5.91 -3.54 -10.55
C GLN A 131 -4.93 -2.37 -10.67
N VAL A 132 -4.98 -1.41 -9.73
CA VAL A 132 -4.05 -0.27 -9.69
C VAL A 132 -2.87 -0.65 -8.79
N ALA A 133 -1.70 -0.82 -9.36
CA ALA A 133 -0.52 -1.29 -8.65
C ALA A 133 0.76 -0.61 -9.16
N THR A 134 1.84 -0.74 -8.41
CA THR A 134 3.18 -0.44 -8.91
C THR A 134 3.58 -1.48 -9.97
N ASP A 135 4.41 -1.08 -10.94
CA ASP A 135 5.17 -2.04 -11.74
C ASP A 135 6.23 -2.73 -10.88
N ASN A 136 5.74 -3.69 -10.08
CA ASN A 136 6.55 -4.40 -9.08
C ASN A 136 7.64 -5.26 -9.72
N PHE A 137 7.38 -5.78 -10.94
CA PHE A 137 8.37 -6.59 -11.65
C PHE A 137 9.55 -5.73 -12.11
N ASP A 138 9.29 -4.58 -12.74
CA ASP A 138 10.36 -3.66 -13.11
C ASP A 138 11.04 -3.04 -11.88
N GLY A 139 10.29 -2.74 -10.81
CA GLY A 139 10.87 -2.31 -9.54
C GLY A 139 11.87 -3.33 -8.97
N GLY A 140 11.53 -4.63 -9.03
CA GLY A 140 12.46 -5.70 -8.67
C GLY A 140 13.72 -5.73 -9.54
N ARG A 141 13.58 -5.50 -10.85
CA ARG A 141 14.72 -5.36 -11.77
C ARG A 141 15.61 -4.16 -11.42
N GLN A 142 15.02 -3.04 -11.04
CA GLN A 142 15.77 -1.86 -10.58
C GLN A 142 16.53 -2.16 -9.28
N ALA A 143 15.91 -2.86 -8.33
CA ALA A 143 16.56 -3.29 -7.08
C ALA A 143 17.77 -4.19 -7.35
N ALA A 144 17.68 -5.13 -8.29
CA ALA A 144 18.81 -5.98 -8.65
C ALA A 144 19.96 -5.20 -9.30
N LYS A 145 19.65 -4.26 -10.21
CA LYS A 145 20.65 -3.37 -10.80
C LYS A 145 21.36 -2.55 -9.72
N ALA A 146 20.62 -2.04 -8.73
CA ALA A 146 21.20 -1.32 -7.60
C ALA A 146 22.08 -2.22 -6.73
N MET A 147 21.70 -3.50 -6.51
CA MET A 147 22.54 -4.47 -5.81
C MET A 147 23.85 -4.74 -6.54
N ILE A 148 23.81 -4.99 -7.85
CA ILE A 148 24.99 -5.22 -8.70
C ILE A 148 25.90 -3.99 -8.67
N GLU A 149 25.34 -2.79 -8.80
CA GLU A 149 26.06 -1.50 -8.71
C GLU A 149 26.77 -1.37 -7.35
N ALA A 150 26.05 -1.60 -6.25
CA ALA A 150 26.58 -1.48 -4.89
C ALA A 150 27.68 -2.49 -4.58
N LEU A 151 27.62 -3.68 -5.16
CA LEU A 151 28.65 -4.69 -5.02
C LEU A 151 29.89 -4.42 -5.90
N ALA A 152 29.81 -3.52 -6.88
CA ALA A 152 30.94 -3.01 -7.66
C ALA A 152 31.85 -4.12 -8.24
N GLY A 153 31.27 -5.15 -8.85
CA GLY A 153 31.98 -6.29 -9.43
C GLY A 153 32.42 -7.35 -8.42
N ARG A 154 32.15 -7.18 -7.12
CA ARG A 154 32.33 -8.23 -6.12
C ARG A 154 31.20 -9.25 -6.28
N GLY A 155 31.54 -10.52 -6.49
CA GLY A 155 30.59 -11.60 -6.32
C GLY A 155 30.40 -11.93 -4.84
N GLY A 156 29.45 -12.81 -4.54
CA GLY A 156 29.28 -13.34 -3.19
C GLY A 156 27.82 -13.68 -2.88
N LYS A 157 27.57 -13.95 -1.60
CA LYS A 157 26.29 -14.43 -1.10
C LYS A 157 25.39 -13.28 -0.68
N ILE A 158 24.13 -13.34 -1.08
CA ILE A 158 23.11 -12.38 -0.67
C ILE A 158 21.88 -13.09 -0.13
N GLY A 159 21.09 -12.39 0.69
CA GLY A 159 19.79 -12.84 1.18
C GLY A 159 18.63 -12.05 0.54
N VAL A 160 17.44 -12.64 0.59
CA VAL A 160 16.18 -11.98 0.22
C VAL A 160 15.23 -12.09 1.40
N LEU A 161 14.72 -10.94 1.87
CA LEU A 161 13.59 -10.87 2.80
C LEU A 161 12.32 -10.71 1.99
N ASP A 162 11.51 -11.76 1.96
CA ASP A 162 10.35 -11.91 1.08
C ASP A 162 9.00 -11.80 1.84
N LEU A 163 7.89 -11.84 1.10
CA LEU A 163 6.52 -11.95 1.60
C LEU A 163 5.66 -12.68 0.55
N LYS A 164 5.66 -14.03 0.62
CA LYS A 164 5.17 -14.89 -0.47
C LYS A 164 3.64 -14.96 -0.64
N GLN A 165 2.86 -14.41 0.28
CA GLN A 165 1.40 -14.42 0.21
C GLN A 165 0.82 -13.24 -0.60
N VAL A 166 1.61 -12.23 -0.94
CA VAL A 166 1.15 -11.07 -1.70
C VAL A 166 1.86 -10.95 -3.05
N GLU A 167 1.08 -10.85 -4.11
CA GLU A 167 1.59 -10.91 -5.49
C GLU A 167 2.56 -9.77 -5.81
N SER A 168 2.37 -8.58 -5.24
CA SER A 168 3.31 -7.46 -5.42
C SER A 168 4.73 -7.83 -5.00
N CYS A 169 4.91 -8.51 -3.86
CA CYS A 169 6.23 -8.93 -3.36
C CYS A 169 6.80 -10.09 -4.18
N ILE A 170 5.96 -11.05 -4.59
CA ILE A 170 6.36 -12.13 -5.50
C ILE A 170 6.94 -11.56 -6.81
N LEU A 171 6.29 -10.53 -7.38
CA LEU A 171 6.75 -9.88 -8.61
C LEU A 171 8.08 -9.14 -8.40
N ARG A 172 8.28 -8.46 -7.25
CA ARG A 172 9.57 -7.82 -6.90
C ARG A 172 10.71 -8.83 -6.89
N VAL A 173 10.52 -9.97 -6.21
CA VAL A 173 11.55 -11.03 -6.13
C VAL A 173 11.79 -11.67 -7.49
N LYS A 174 10.75 -11.89 -8.31
CA LYS A 174 10.90 -12.42 -9.67
C LYS A 174 11.75 -11.48 -10.55
N GLY A 175 11.42 -10.19 -10.56
CA GLY A 175 12.18 -9.19 -11.33
C GLY A 175 13.63 -9.06 -10.85
N PHE A 176 13.84 -9.13 -9.54
CA PHE A 176 15.19 -9.11 -8.93
C PHE A 176 16.02 -10.31 -9.39
N LYS A 177 15.47 -11.53 -9.30
CA LYS A 177 16.15 -12.75 -9.72
C LYS A 177 16.45 -12.78 -11.22
N GLU A 178 15.50 -12.32 -12.07
CA GLU A 178 15.73 -12.26 -13.52
C GLU A 178 17.00 -11.48 -13.87
N VAL A 179 17.20 -10.30 -13.29
CA VAL A 179 18.39 -9.47 -13.58
C VAL A 179 19.65 -10.09 -12.97
N LEU A 180 19.58 -10.74 -11.81
CA LEU A 180 20.72 -11.46 -11.25
C LEU A 180 21.12 -12.65 -12.14
N ASP A 181 20.17 -13.41 -12.66
CA ASP A 181 20.44 -14.52 -13.56
C ASP A 181 21.10 -14.06 -14.85
N GLN A 182 20.62 -12.95 -15.44
CA GLN A 182 21.23 -12.33 -16.61
C GLN A 182 22.65 -11.85 -16.31
N HIS A 183 22.88 -11.18 -15.18
CA HIS A 183 24.22 -10.77 -14.74
C HIS A 183 25.13 -12.00 -14.57
N ASN A 184 24.67 -13.00 -13.87
CA ASN A 184 25.42 -14.20 -13.58
C ASN A 184 25.76 -15.03 -14.83
N ALA A 185 25.02 -14.90 -15.92
CA ALA A 185 25.32 -15.59 -17.16
C ALA A 185 26.67 -15.17 -17.78
N THR A 186 27.06 -13.89 -17.57
CA THR A 186 28.26 -13.31 -18.17
C THR A 186 29.33 -12.84 -17.18
N ALA A 187 28.97 -12.66 -15.91
CA ALA A 187 29.87 -12.17 -14.87
C ALA A 187 30.97 -13.20 -14.54
N ALA A 188 32.21 -12.73 -14.36
CA ALA A 188 33.33 -13.55 -13.91
C ALA A 188 33.14 -14.07 -12.47
N VAL A 189 32.48 -13.28 -11.62
CA VAL A 189 32.13 -13.65 -10.23
C VAL A 189 30.63 -13.56 -10.05
N LYS A 190 30.01 -14.59 -9.48
CA LYS A 190 28.56 -14.71 -9.32
C LYS A 190 28.06 -14.03 -8.06
N ILE A 191 26.81 -13.55 -8.12
CA ILE A 191 26.03 -13.11 -6.97
C ILE A 191 24.98 -14.19 -6.70
N GLU A 192 25.07 -14.87 -5.55
CA GLU A 192 24.24 -16.03 -5.23
C GLU A 192 23.20 -15.69 -4.16
N VAL A 193 21.92 -15.93 -4.44
CA VAL A 193 20.86 -15.88 -3.42
C VAL A 193 20.95 -17.17 -2.60
N VAL A 194 21.55 -17.10 -1.42
CA VAL A 194 21.78 -18.26 -0.54
C VAL A 194 20.70 -18.43 0.52
N SER A 195 19.87 -17.41 0.74
CA SER A 195 18.78 -17.44 1.71
C SER A 195 17.62 -16.59 1.24
N GLU A 196 16.40 -17.09 1.40
CA GLU A 196 15.16 -16.40 1.11
C GLU A 196 14.18 -16.71 2.24
N LEU A 197 13.99 -15.74 3.14
CA LEU A 197 13.17 -15.88 4.33
C LEU A 197 12.00 -14.90 4.32
N ASP A 198 10.91 -15.29 4.96
CA ASP A 198 9.76 -14.40 5.17
C ASP A 198 10.13 -13.29 6.17
N GLY A 199 10.23 -12.05 5.67
CA GLY A 199 10.40 -10.84 6.46
C GLY A 199 9.07 -10.26 6.98
N GLY A 200 7.94 -10.89 6.66
CA GLY A 200 6.60 -10.51 7.10
C GLY A 200 6.16 -9.09 6.71
N GLY A 201 6.93 -8.40 5.88
CA GLY A 201 6.72 -7.00 5.55
C GLY A 201 6.79 -6.04 6.74
N ALA A 202 7.38 -6.47 7.87
CA ALA A 202 7.40 -5.75 9.15
C ALA A 202 8.82 -5.67 9.74
N LYS A 203 9.09 -4.63 10.53
CA LYS A 203 10.44 -4.34 11.04
C LYS A 203 10.96 -5.41 11.99
N ASP A 204 10.13 -5.89 12.89
CA ASP A 204 10.49 -6.93 13.87
C ASP A 204 10.75 -8.28 13.21
N LYS A 205 9.91 -8.68 12.24
CA LYS A 205 10.09 -9.92 11.49
C LYS A 205 11.29 -9.85 10.55
N GLY A 206 11.49 -8.72 9.86
CA GLY A 206 12.66 -8.48 9.02
C GLY A 206 13.95 -8.52 9.83
N TYR A 207 13.94 -7.96 11.06
CA TYR A 207 15.07 -8.08 12.00
C TYR A 207 15.38 -9.53 12.32
N LYS A 208 14.37 -10.31 12.74
CA LYS A 208 14.55 -11.72 13.11
C LYS A 208 15.04 -12.57 11.93
N ALA A 209 14.43 -12.41 10.77
CA ALA A 209 14.84 -13.14 9.56
C ALA A 209 16.28 -12.79 9.15
N ALA A 210 16.69 -11.52 9.27
CA ALA A 210 18.09 -11.13 9.00
C ALA A 210 19.07 -11.69 10.03
N GLU A 211 18.72 -11.78 11.33
CA GLU A 211 19.56 -12.50 12.31
C GLU A 211 19.77 -13.97 11.89
N ASP A 212 18.70 -14.66 11.50
CA ASP A 212 18.76 -16.07 11.10
C ASP A 212 19.61 -16.24 9.81
N MET A 213 19.48 -15.33 8.84
CA MET A 213 20.33 -15.29 7.63
C MET A 213 21.81 -15.12 7.97
N LEU A 214 22.13 -14.16 8.85
CA LEU A 214 23.52 -13.88 9.25
C LEU A 214 24.14 -15.04 10.01
N GLN A 215 23.35 -15.75 10.81
CA GLN A 215 23.81 -16.95 11.52
C GLN A 215 24.12 -18.09 10.54
N ALA A 216 23.25 -18.31 9.56
CA ALA A 216 23.43 -19.36 8.55
C ALA A 216 24.52 -19.02 7.52
N HIS A 217 24.68 -17.73 7.17
CA HIS A 217 25.60 -17.25 6.14
C HIS A 217 26.40 -16.06 6.65
N PRO A 218 27.40 -16.26 7.53
CA PRO A 218 28.17 -15.16 8.14
C PRO A 218 29.04 -14.39 7.14
N ASP A 219 29.23 -14.92 5.94
CA ASP A 219 29.96 -14.31 4.82
C ASP A 219 29.08 -13.57 3.83
N MET A 220 27.75 -13.45 4.10
CA MET A 220 26.81 -12.71 3.26
C MET A 220 27.19 -11.24 3.15
N ILE A 221 27.05 -10.67 1.93
CA ILE A 221 27.48 -9.31 1.59
C ILE A 221 26.35 -8.39 1.12
N GLY A 222 25.14 -8.92 0.96
CA GLY A 222 23.97 -8.12 0.55
C GLY A 222 22.66 -8.71 1.02
N ILE A 223 21.66 -7.87 1.19
CA ILE A 223 20.25 -8.23 1.46
C ILE A 223 19.37 -7.40 0.55
N PHE A 224 18.48 -8.05 -0.20
CA PHE A 224 17.32 -7.41 -0.80
C PHE A 224 16.12 -7.61 0.11
N ALA A 225 15.51 -6.52 0.57
CA ALA A 225 14.28 -6.53 1.34
C ALA A 225 13.15 -5.96 0.51
N ILE A 226 12.03 -6.69 0.43
CA ILE A 226 10.90 -6.35 -0.45
C ILE A 226 10.19 -5.05 -0.05
N ASN A 227 10.47 -4.48 1.12
CA ASN A 227 9.93 -3.22 1.57
C ASN A 227 10.82 -2.54 2.63
N ASP A 228 10.57 -1.25 2.89
CA ASP A 228 11.28 -0.45 3.89
C ASP A 228 11.22 -1.02 5.31
N PRO A 229 10.07 -1.45 5.85
CA PRO A 229 10.05 -2.00 7.20
C PRO A 229 10.99 -3.19 7.37
N SER A 230 11.01 -4.13 6.40
CA SER A 230 11.92 -5.29 6.44
C SER A 230 13.39 -4.87 6.28
N ALA A 231 13.68 -3.87 5.41
CA ALA A 231 15.04 -3.33 5.22
C ALA A 231 15.57 -2.67 6.50
N LEU A 232 14.74 -1.87 7.17
CA LEU A 232 15.10 -1.24 8.45
C LEU A 232 15.27 -2.27 9.57
N GLY A 233 14.48 -3.33 9.56
CA GLY A 233 14.67 -4.48 10.45
C GLY A 233 16.02 -5.17 10.22
N ALA A 234 16.34 -5.47 8.96
CA ALA A 234 17.62 -6.05 8.57
C ALA A 234 18.80 -5.15 8.99
N ARG A 235 18.69 -3.83 8.79
CA ARG A 235 19.71 -2.88 9.24
C ARG A 235 19.96 -2.99 10.73
N GLY A 236 18.93 -3.06 11.56
CA GLY A 236 19.07 -3.24 13.00
C GLY A 236 19.78 -4.54 13.39
N ALA A 237 19.49 -5.65 12.71
CA ALA A 237 20.18 -6.92 12.92
C ALA A 237 21.67 -6.84 12.54
N LEU A 238 21.99 -6.20 11.42
CA LEU A 238 23.37 -5.98 10.99
C LEU A 238 24.15 -5.08 11.95
N GLU A 239 23.55 -4.04 12.50
CA GLU A 239 24.17 -3.15 13.49
C GLU A 239 24.51 -3.94 14.77
N LYS A 240 23.56 -4.73 15.29
CA LYS A 240 23.80 -5.59 16.45
C LYS A 240 24.91 -6.62 16.21
N ALA A 241 25.00 -7.16 14.99
CA ALA A 241 26.02 -8.14 14.62
C ALA A 241 27.39 -7.53 14.27
N GLY A 242 27.53 -6.17 14.27
CA GLY A 242 28.75 -5.49 13.82
C GLY A 242 29.06 -5.70 12.33
N ARG A 243 28.02 -5.89 11.52
CA ARG A 243 28.13 -6.18 10.08
C ARG A 243 27.54 -5.06 9.19
N ALA A 244 27.07 -3.98 9.78
CA ALA A 244 26.35 -2.91 9.10
C ALA A 244 27.13 -2.27 7.92
N ASP A 245 28.47 -2.18 8.02
CA ASP A 245 29.33 -1.61 6.97
C ASP A 245 29.83 -2.66 5.97
N LYS A 246 29.47 -3.95 6.15
CA LYS A 246 29.93 -5.07 5.33
C LYS A 246 28.85 -5.66 4.45
N VAL A 247 27.59 -5.38 4.75
CA VAL A 247 26.43 -5.94 4.05
C VAL A 247 25.60 -4.80 3.47
N VAL A 248 25.46 -4.78 2.17
CA VAL A 248 24.63 -3.83 1.45
C VAL A 248 23.16 -4.18 1.62
N ILE A 249 22.31 -3.19 1.86
CA ILE A 249 20.86 -3.37 1.85
C ILE A 249 20.28 -2.61 0.65
N ILE A 250 19.44 -3.30 -0.14
CA ILE A 250 18.51 -2.68 -1.08
C ILE A 250 17.12 -2.89 -0.49
N GLY A 251 16.36 -1.81 -0.32
CA GLY A 251 14.99 -1.85 0.14
C GLY A 251 13.99 -1.67 -1.00
N PHE A 252 12.80 -1.22 -0.66
CA PHE A 252 11.72 -0.91 -1.57
C PHE A 252 10.67 -0.05 -0.84
N ASP A 253 9.85 0.72 -1.54
CA ASP A 253 8.72 1.56 -1.18
C ASP A 253 9.04 3.06 -1.20
N GLY A 254 10.15 3.51 -0.61
CA GLY A 254 10.48 4.92 -0.46
C GLY A 254 9.63 5.63 0.59
N GLN A 255 9.32 4.95 1.69
CA GLN A 255 8.67 5.58 2.85
C GLN A 255 9.63 6.59 3.52
N PRO A 256 9.13 7.56 4.31
CA PRO A 256 9.98 8.58 4.92
C PRO A 256 11.15 8.01 5.74
N GLU A 257 10.94 6.92 6.52
CA GLU A 257 12.02 6.28 7.28
C GLU A 257 13.06 5.59 6.36
N GLY A 258 12.61 4.94 5.28
CA GLY A 258 13.48 4.32 4.27
C GLY A 258 14.33 5.35 3.56
N LYS A 259 13.70 6.41 3.04
CA LYS A 259 14.41 7.55 2.42
C LYS A 259 15.41 8.20 3.37
N GLN A 260 15.06 8.36 4.65
CA GLN A 260 15.98 8.88 5.66
C GLN A 260 17.18 7.93 5.86
N ALA A 261 16.93 6.62 5.91
CA ALA A 261 17.99 5.62 6.02
C ALA A 261 18.90 5.59 4.78
N ILE A 262 18.37 5.85 3.58
CA ILE A 262 19.16 6.00 2.36
C ILE A 262 20.03 7.26 2.41
N LYS A 263 19.48 8.40 2.84
CA LYS A 263 20.24 9.65 3.05
C LYS A 263 21.39 9.45 4.02
N GLU A 264 21.18 8.69 5.09
CA GLU A 264 22.18 8.34 6.10
C GLU A 264 23.17 7.24 5.65
N GLY A 265 22.97 6.63 4.48
CA GLY A 265 23.81 5.54 3.95
C GLY A 265 23.60 4.19 4.65
N LYS A 266 22.49 4.02 5.38
CA LYS A 266 22.12 2.76 6.06
C LYS A 266 21.47 1.74 5.11
N ILE A 267 20.75 2.24 4.11
CA ILE A 267 20.21 1.51 2.96
C ILE A 267 20.85 2.14 1.71
N TYR A 268 21.18 1.35 0.72
CA TYR A 268 21.88 1.83 -0.48
C TYR A 268 20.93 2.54 -1.45
N ALA A 269 19.82 1.93 -1.76
CA ALA A 269 18.80 2.46 -2.67
C ALA A 269 17.46 1.74 -2.52
N ASP A 270 16.38 2.41 -2.97
CA ASP A 270 15.02 1.86 -3.08
C ASP A 270 14.39 2.20 -4.42
N PRO A 271 13.76 1.24 -5.11
CA PRO A 271 12.68 1.56 -6.02
C PRO A 271 11.49 2.12 -5.24
N ILE A 272 11.14 3.40 -5.46
CA ILE A 272 10.07 4.05 -4.71
C ILE A 272 8.71 3.87 -5.37
N GLN A 273 7.67 3.83 -4.56
CA GLN A 273 6.27 3.73 -4.96
C GLN A 273 5.54 5.08 -4.74
N PHE A 274 4.35 5.19 -5.32
CA PHE A 274 3.50 6.39 -5.25
C PHE A 274 2.11 6.03 -4.70
N PRO A 275 1.99 5.77 -3.38
CA PRO A 275 0.75 5.34 -2.75
C PRO A 275 -0.38 6.39 -2.86
N ASP A 276 -0.03 7.66 -2.91
CA ASP A 276 -0.96 8.76 -3.15
C ASP A 276 -1.63 8.65 -4.53
N LYS A 277 -0.83 8.41 -5.58
CA LYS A 277 -1.35 8.16 -6.93
C LYS A 277 -2.24 6.92 -6.98
N MET A 278 -1.85 5.83 -6.31
CA MET A 278 -2.64 4.60 -6.29
C MET A 278 -4.05 4.84 -5.73
N GLY A 279 -4.15 5.53 -4.57
CA GLY A 279 -5.43 5.85 -3.96
C GLY A 279 -6.31 6.74 -4.82
N GLN A 280 -5.72 7.69 -5.54
CA GLN A 280 -6.44 8.57 -6.46
C GLN A 280 -6.90 7.82 -7.72
N GLU A 281 -6.02 7.06 -8.36
CA GLU A 281 -6.30 6.38 -9.62
C GLU A 281 -7.35 5.27 -9.48
N VAL A 282 -7.37 4.52 -8.36
CA VAL A 282 -8.40 3.49 -8.15
C VAL A 282 -9.81 4.10 -8.03
N VAL A 283 -9.95 5.28 -7.42
CA VAL A 283 -11.25 5.98 -7.35
C VAL A 283 -11.62 6.55 -8.70
N LYS A 284 -10.68 7.13 -9.44
CA LYS A 284 -10.93 7.62 -10.81
C LYS A 284 -11.37 6.47 -11.73
N ALA A 285 -10.74 5.31 -11.63
CA ALA A 285 -11.12 4.11 -12.37
C ALA A 285 -12.56 3.66 -12.03
N PHE A 286 -12.95 3.70 -10.74
CA PHE A 286 -14.33 3.45 -10.34
C PHE A 286 -15.31 4.44 -11.00
N ILE A 287 -15.00 5.73 -11.02
CA ILE A 287 -15.86 6.74 -11.65
C ILE A 287 -15.95 6.55 -13.18
N GLN A 288 -14.86 6.14 -13.81
CA GLN A 288 -14.87 5.79 -15.26
C GLN A 288 -15.75 4.58 -15.52
N HIS A 289 -15.62 3.52 -14.72
CA HIS A 289 -16.45 2.32 -14.80
C HIS A 289 -17.94 2.65 -14.66
N LEU A 290 -18.34 3.49 -13.70
CA LEU A 290 -19.74 3.93 -13.55
C LEU A 290 -20.30 4.68 -14.75
N LYS A 291 -19.45 5.36 -15.52
CA LYS A 291 -19.83 6.06 -16.76
C LYS A 291 -19.89 5.11 -17.98
N GLY A 292 -19.64 3.82 -17.78
CA GLY A 292 -19.56 2.84 -18.87
C GLY A 292 -18.32 3.00 -19.75
N ALA A 293 -17.30 3.73 -19.30
CA ALA A 293 -16.04 3.82 -20.02
C ALA A 293 -15.23 2.53 -19.89
N ASP A 294 -14.45 2.22 -20.91
CA ASP A 294 -13.51 1.11 -20.87
C ASP A 294 -12.38 1.45 -19.89
N VAL A 295 -12.18 0.56 -18.89
CA VAL A 295 -11.13 0.67 -17.89
C VAL A 295 -10.15 -0.48 -18.13
N PRO A 296 -8.85 -0.20 -18.34
CA PRO A 296 -7.89 -1.26 -18.56
C PRO A 296 -7.84 -2.21 -17.36
N PRO A 297 -7.69 -3.54 -17.58
CA PRO A 297 -7.73 -4.52 -16.49
C PRO A 297 -6.60 -4.32 -15.46
N GLN A 298 -5.55 -3.62 -15.85
CA GLN A 298 -4.42 -3.29 -14.98
C GLN A 298 -3.87 -1.89 -15.29
N MET A 299 -3.59 -1.13 -14.24
CA MET A 299 -2.98 0.20 -14.29
C MET A 299 -1.69 0.17 -13.46
N LEU A 300 -0.55 0.05 -14.15
CA LEU A 300 0.75 -0.01 -13.48
C LEU A 300 1.38 1.39 -13.38
N ILE A 301 1.80 1.73 -12.17
CA ILE A 301 2.52 2.97 -11.87
C ILE A 301 4.02 2.61 -11.83
N PRO A 302 4.85 3.22 -12.68
CA PRO A 302 6.29 2.94 -12.68
C PRO A 302 6.96 3.37 -11.37
N THR A 303 8.02 2.64 -11.00
CA THR A 303 8.92 3.00 -9.90
C THR A 303 10.02 3.95 -10.37
N GLU A 304 10.59 4.68 -9.42
CA GLU A 304 11.81 5.47 -9.60
C GLU A 304 12.85 4.98 -8.59
N LEU A 305 14.11 4.80 -9.03
CA LEU A 305 15.17 4.36 -8.13
C LEU A 305 15.71 5.53 -7.32
N TYR A 306 15.44 5.53 -6.02
CA TYR A 306 15.86 6.58 -5.09
C TYR A 306 17.20 6.20 -4.44
N ARG A 307 18.15 7.13 -4.47
CA ARG A 307 19.53 6.98 -3.97
C ARG A 307 19.88 8.08 -2.96
N LYS A 308 21.04 7.96 -2.35
CA LYS A 308 21.55 8.95 -1.39
C LYS A 308 21.55 10.39 -1.95
N ALA A 309 21.95 10.57 -3.20
CA ALA A 309 21.95 11.89 -3.84
C ALA A 309 20.55 12.52 -3.97
N ASP A 310 19.51 11.68 -4.06
CA ASP A 310 18.12 12.12 -4.06
C ASP A 310 17.69 12.50 -2.63
N GLY A 311 18.08 11.71 -1.64
CA GLY A 311 17.85 11.98 -0.22
C GLY A 311 18.52 13.28 0.28
N GLU A 312 19.68 13.61 -0.24
CA GLU A 312 20.38 14.88 0.08
C GLU A 312 19.61 16.11 -0.43
N LYS A 313 18.82 15.95 -1.49
CA LYS A 313 18.01 17.02 -2.10
C LYS A 313 16.55 17.02 -1.61
N ASP A 314 16.11 15.97 -0.94
CA ASP A 314 14.73 15.81 -0.49
C ASP A 314 14.46 16.71 0.73
N ALA A 315 13.76 17.83 0.51
CA ALA A 315 13.43 18.79 1.55
C ALA A 315 12.44 18.25 2.61
N SER A 316 11.77 17.12 2.34
CA SER A 316 10.84 16.49 3.30
C SER A 316 11.57 15.70 4.40
N LEU A 317 12.86 15.41 4.21
CA LEU A 317 13.67 14.66 5.16
C LEU A 317 14.35 15.58 6.17
N LYS A 318 14.62 15.01 7.37
CA LYS A 318 15.37 15.74 8.43
C LYS A 318 16.78 16.12 7.95
N GLN A 319 17.20 17.32 8.34
CA GLN A 319 18.56 17.79 8.11
C GLN A 319 19.57 17.07 8.99
#